data_e80744d920a67b893c66afaac65b5c15
#
_entry.id   e80744d920a67b893c66afaac65b5c15
#
_cell.length_a   1.000
_cell.length_b   1.000
_cell.length_c   1.000
_cell.angle_alpha   90.00
_cell.angle_beta   90.00
_cell.angle_gamma   90.00
#
_symmetry.space_group_name_H-M   'P 1'
#
loop_
_entity.id
_entity.type
_entity.pdbx_description
1 polymer ?
#
loop_
_entity_poly.entity_id
_entity_poly.type
_entity_poly.pdbx_seq_one_letter_code
_entity_poly.pdbx_strand_id
1 'polypeptide(L)'
;MLSITTIQRDRAPWIKEWVAFHYLVGFRKFYIFAHNCRDNTSEILTNLKKNFDIKILTVDSNLKAPQLRCYQDAYDNFGSGVDWMAFIDGDEFLFPTSHDSMENALEEFSDKKISALGVYWACFGSSGYITEPSGLIVENYRYRAADGYENNRHIKSIVRGGQGASIQTSGTPHLFKTSFGTYDENLRPITGSGWTDYEPTYEKFRINHYICQSRSYFLNFKSKFETPDGGGIPDESFWEEHDINDVLDNSMDKFTGSLKDLLRDI
;
A
#
# COMPACT_ATOMS: atom_id res chain seq x y z
N MET A 1 -6.22 16.75 5.94
CA MET A 1 -5.43 16.48 4.69
C MET A 1 -4.69 15.15 4.84
N LEU A 2 -4.88 14.25 3.89
CA LEU A 2 -4.29 12.92 3.89
C LEU A 2 -3.09 12.83 2.95
N SER A 3 -2.06 12.12 3.37
CA SER A 3 -0.91 11.78 2.53
C SER A 3 -0.66 10.27 2.50
N ILE A 4 0.06 9.87 1.47
CA ILE A 4 0.46 8.48 1.28
C ILE A 4 1.94 8.42 0.92
N THR A 5 2.65 7.47 1.51
CA THR A 5 4.08 7.26 1.32
C THR A 5 4.33 5.84 0.81
N THR A 6 5.18 5.72 -0.20
CA THR A 6 5.55 4.45 -0.80
C THR A 6 6.98 4.47 -1.32
N ILE A 7 7.61 3.29 -1.39
CA ILE A 7 8.84 3.07 -2.15
C ILE A 7 8.50 2.26 -3.40
N GLN A 8 8.99 2.71 -4.57
CA GLN A 8 8.64 2.15 -5.87
C GLN A 8 9.88 1.77 -6.66
N ARG A 9 9.83 0.60 -7.31
CA ARG A 9 10.87 0.14 -8.21
C ARG A 9 10.25 -0.50 -9.45
N ASP A 10 10.64 0.00 -10.64
CA ASP A 10 10.20 -0.55 -11.94
C ASP A 10 8.67 -0.77 -12.03
N ARG A 11 7.89 0.28 -11.71
CA ARG A 11 6.41 0.24 -11.65
C ARG A 11 5.72 1.01 -12.78
N ALA A 12 6.42 1.28 -13.88
CA ALA A 12 5.89 2.06 -15.00
C ALA A 12 4.51 1.62 -15.50
N PRO A 13 4.18 0.33 -15.64
CA PRO A 13 2.87 -0.09 -16.12
C PRO A 13 1.71 0.25 -15.18
N TRP A 14 1.98 0.41 -13.88
CA TRP A 14 0.93 0.44 -12.84
C TRP A 14 0.91 1.70 -12.00
N ILE A 15 2.00 2.47 -11.96
CA ILE A 15 2.13 3.62 -11.06
C ILE A 15 1.09 4.72 -11.34
N LYS A 16 0.67 4.86 -12.60
CA LYS A 16 -0.38 5.82 -12.98
C LYS A 16 -1.73 5.43 -12.37
N GLU A 17 -2.10 4.15 -12.45
CA GLU A 17 -3.30 3.61 -11.83
C GLU A 17 -3.25 3.76 -10.30
N TRP A 18 -2.12 3.41 -9.67
CA TRP A 18 -1.95 3.48 -8.22
C TRP A 18 -2.13 4.91 -7.70
N VAL A 19 -1.51 5.89 -8.34
CA VAL A 19 -1.65 7.31 -7.95
C VAL A 19 -3.08 7.80 -8.16
N ALA A 20 -3.68 7.53 -9.32
CA ALA A 20 -5.03 7.95 -9.64
C ALA A 20 -6.07 7.34 -8.68
N PHE A 21 -5.92 6.05 -8.35
CA PHE A 21 -6.80 5.37 -7.40
C PHE A 21 -6.74 6.01 -6.01
N HIS A 22 -5.55 6.21 -5.47
CA HIS A 22 -5.42 6.79 -4.13
C HIS A 22 -5.86 8.25 -4.08
N TYR A 23 -5.72 8.98 -5.18
CA TYR A 23 -6.32 10.32 -5.30
C TYR A 23 -7.86 10.24 -5.30
N LEU A 24 -8.44 9.29 -6.02
CA LEU A 24 -9.89 9.08 -6.09
C LEU A 24 -10.49 8.82 -4.70
N VAL A 25 -9.82 8.01 -3.88
CA VAL A 25 -10.32 7.66 -2.53
C VAL A 25 -9.96 8.68 -1.45
N GLY A 26 -9.28 9.80 -1.78
CA GLY A 26 -9.14 10.94 -0.86
C GLY A 26 -7.71 11.35 -0.48
N PHE A 27 -6.67 10.65 -0.90
CA PHE A 27 -5.31 11.11 -0.67
C PHE A 27 -4.98 12.31 -1.55
N ARG A 28 -4.29 13.31 -1.00
CA ARG A 28 -3.97 14.56 -1.71
C ARG A 28 -2.49 14.84 -1.82
N LYS A 29 -1.65 14.23 -1.01
CA LYS A 29 -0.19 14.35 -1.08
C LYS A 29 0.45 12.99 -1.20
N PHE A 30 1.40 12.88 -2.12
CA PHE A 30 2.11 11.63 -2.42
C PHE A 30 3.60 11.82 -2.21
N TYR A 31 4.19 11.02 -1.32
CA TYR A 31 5.63 10.97 -1.08
C TYR A 31 6.16 9.65 -1.66
N ILE A 32 6.77 9.72 -2.83
CA ILE A 32 7.15 8.52 -3.59
C ILE A 32 8.66 8.43 -3.68
N PHE A 33 9.24 7.42 -3.07
CA PHE A 33 10.65 7.08 -3.16
C PHE A 33 10.89 6.23 -4.41
N ALA A 34 11.57 6.79 -5.41
CA ALA A 34 11.97 6.07 -6.61
C ALA A 34 13.29 5.32 -6.35
N HIS A 35 13.20 4.00 -6.16
CA HIS A 35 14.34 3.15 -5.79
C HIS A 35 14.86 2.37 -6.98
N ASN A 36 16.03 2.75 -7.51
CA ASN A 36 16.73 2.03 -8.58
C ASN A 36 15.85 1.68 -9.79
N CYS A 37 14.94 2.58 -10.18
CA CYS A 37 14.10 2.40 -11.34
C CYS A 37 14.95 2.37 -12.63
N ARG A 38 14.75 1.33 -13.44
CA ARG A 38 15.43 1.12 -14.73
C ARG A 38 14.48 1.28 -15.92
N ASP A 39 13.18 1.30 -15.62
CA ASP A 39 12.10 1.59 -16.57
C ASP A 39 11.74 3.10 -16.52
N ASN A 40 10.68 3.49 -17.20
CA ASN A 40 10.23 4.88 -17.25
C ASN A 40 9.34 5.31 -16.06
N THR A 41 9.36 4.60 -14.93
CA THR A 41 8.60 4.97 -13.71
C THR A 41 8.84 6.42 -13.29
N SER A 42 10.10 6.87 -13.25
CA SER A 42 10.46 8.23 -12.82
C SER A 42 9.95 9.31 -13.79
N GLU A 43 9.93 9.02 -15.09
CA GLU A 43 9.38 9.90 -16.11
C GLU A 43 7.85 10.04 -15.94
N ILE A 44 7.16 8.92 -15.78
CA ILE A 44 5.70 8.89 -15.54
C ILE A 44 5.36 9.70 -14.29
N LEU A 45 6.05 9.48 -13.18
CA LEU A 45 5.87 10.24 -11.95
C LEU A 45 6.08 11.75 -12.16
N THR A 46 7.09 12.12 -12.94
CA THR A 46 7.36 13.52 -13.28
C THR A 46 6.21 14.15 -14.08
N ASN A 47 5.59 13.39 -14.97
CA ASN A 47 4.42 13.83 -15.71
C ASN A 47 3.19 13.95 -14.80
N LEU A 48 2.96 13.00 -13.93
CA LEU A 48 1.83 13.00 -12.97
C LEU A 48 1.87 14.20 -12.00
N LYS A 49 3.03 14.76 -11.69
CA LYS A 49 3.15 16.00 -10.90
C LYS A 49 2.42 17.21 -11.47
N LYS A 50 2.03 17.18 -12.73
CA LYS A 50 1.24 18.26 -13.35
C LYS A 50 -0.20 18.28 -12.83
N ASN A 51 -0.70 17.12 -12.37
CA ASN A 51 -2.08 16.90 -11.97
C ASN A 51 -2.22 16.61 -10.47
N PHE A 52 -1.16 16.10 -9.81
CA PHE A 52 -1.17 15.65 -8.43
C PHE A 52 -0.02 16.26 -7.62
N ASP A 53 -0.24 16.48 -6.32
CA ASP A 53 0.83 16.90 -5.40
C ASP A 53 1.72 15.70 -5.05
N ILE A 54 2.67 15.42 -5.95
CA ILE A 54 3.64 14.33 -5.81
C ILE A 54 5.02 14.91 -5.50
N LYS A 55 5.62 14.45 -4.41
CA LYS A 55 7.04 14.66 -4.13
C LYS A 55 7.81 13.37 -4.43
N ILE A 56 8.62 13.41 -5.48
CA ILE A 56 9.51 12.31 -5.84
C ILE A 56 10.79 12.46 -5.03
N LEU A 57 11.15 11.41 -4.31
CA LEU A 57 12.32 11.34 -3.45
C LEU A 57 13.29 10.29 -3.99
N THR A 58 14.58 10.61 -3.95
CA THR A 58 15.61 9.67 -4.38
C THR A 58 16.07 8.81 -3.21
N VAL A 59 16.40 7.56 -3.51
CA VAL A 59 16.94 6.60 -2.56
C VAL A 59 18.39 6.31 -2.93
N ASP A 60 19.27 6.28 -1.93
CA ASP A 60 20.65 5.85 -2.15
C ASP A 60 20.63 4.38 -2.63
N SER A 61 21.20 4.15 -3.82
CA SER A 61 21.23 2.83 -4.45
C SER A 61 22.02 1.79 -3.65
N ASN A 62 22.90 2.23 -2.76
CA ASN A 62 23.71 1.35 -1.91
C ASN A 62 23.04 1.01 -0.58
N LEU A 63 21.91 1.62 -0.28
CA LEU A 63 21.18 1.37 0.96
C LEU A 63 20.52 -0.01 0.92
N LYS A 64 20.89 -0.87 1.86
CA LYS A 64 20.22 -2.16 2.06
C LYS A 64 18.93 -1.95 2.85
N ALA A 65 17.89 -2.72 2.50
CA ALA A 65 16.57 -2.61 3.13
C ALA A 65 16.09 -1.16 3.26
N PRO A 66 15.98 -0.38 2.16
CA PRO A 66 15.77 1.07 2.20
C PRO A 66 14.41 1.48 2.73
N GLN A 67 13.43 0.58 2.76
CA GLN A 67 12.03 0.92 3.07
C GLN A 67 11.86 1.54 4.44
N LEU A 68 12.48 0.96 5.47
CA LEU A 68 12.39 1.47 6.84
C LEU A 68 12.92 2.92 6.94
N ARG A 69 14.06 3.16 6.30
CA ARG A 69 14.67 4.49 6.28
C ARG A 69 13.82 5.48 5.49
N CYS A 70 13.33 5.09 4.32
CA CYS A 70 12.48 5.95 3.49
C CYS A 70 11.19 6.35 4.21
N TYR A 71 10.56 5.41 4.89
CA TYR A 71 9.33 5.67 5.63
C TYR A 71 9.58 6.60 6.83
N GLN A 72 10.68 6.39 7.57
CA GLN A 72 11.06 7.28 8.66
C GLN A 72 11.37 8.68 8.14
N ASP A 73 12.18 8.79 7.08
CA ASP A 73 12.53 10.09 6.48
C ASP A 73 11.27 10.84 5.98
N ALA A 74 10.28 10.12 5.42
CA ALA A 74 9.02 10.74 5.03
C ALA A 74 8.24 11.29 6.23
N TYR A 75 8.12 10.50 7.29
CA TYR A 75 7.40 10.93 8.47
C TYR A 75 8.08 12.11 9.16
N ASP A 76 9.39 12.07 9.33
CA ASP A 76 10.17 13.13 10.00
C ASP A 76 10.09 14.46 9.24
N ASN A 77 10.11 14.41 7.91
CA ASN A 77 10.13 15.61 7.08
C ASN A 77 8.74 16.17 6.76
N PHE A 78 7.71 15.33 6.69
CA PHE A 78 6.40 15.73 6.15
C PHE A 78 5.21 15.37 7.05
N GLY A 79 5.41 14.51 8.06
CA GLY A 79 4.33 14.05 8.93
C GLY A 79 3.63 15.17 9.69
N SER A 80 4.36 16.23 10.10
CA SER A 80 3.76 17.37 10.81
C SER A 80 2.84 18.24 9.94
N GLY A 81 2.90 18.09 8.62
CA GLY A 81 2.11 18.88 7.66
C GLY A 81 0.82 18.20 7.18
N VAL A 82 0.43 17.07 7.78
CA VAL A 82 -0.76 16.30 7.40
C VAL A 82 -1.50 15.79 8.63
N ASP A 83 -2.77 15.46 8.50
CA ASP A 83 -3.55 14.88 9.61
C ASP A 83 -3.22 13.40 9.78
N TRP A 84 -3.09 12.68 8.64
CA TRP A 84 -2.73 11.28 8.59
C TRP A 84 -1.82 10.98 7.41
N MET A 85 -0.88 10.07 7.61
CA MET A 85 0.05 9.58 6.58
C MET A 85 -0.04 8.05 6.51
N ALA A 86 -0.45 7.52 5.36
CA ALA A 86 -0.46 6.09 5.09
C ALA A 86 0.91 5.63 4.54
N PHE A 87 1.32 4.43 4.92
CA PHE A 87 2.55 3.78 4.48
C PHE A 87 2.20 2.44 3.86
N ILE A 88 2.24 2.36 2.53
CA ILE A 88 1.85 1.17 1.78
C ILE A 88 2.81 0.89 0.62
N ASP A 89 2.76 -0.34 0.10
CA ASP A 89 3.59 -0.77 -1.02
C ASP A 89 2.92 -0.46 -2.37
N GLY A 90 3.68 -0.60 -3.45
CA GLY A 90 3.20 -0.25 -4.80
C GLY A 90 2.24 -1.26 -5.42
N ASP A 91 2.01 -2.39 -4.78
CA ASP A 91 1.03 -3.41 -5.15
C ASP A 91 -0.14 -3.49 -4.15
N GLU A 92 -0.26 -2.48 -3.29
CA GLU A 92 -1.32 -2.34 -2.30
C GLU A 92 -2.26 -1.19 -2.65
N PHE A 93 -3.57 -1.43 -2.54
CA PHE A 93 -4.63 -0.46 -2.81
C PHE A 93 -5.49 -0.29 -1.55
N LEU A 94 -5.28 0.83 -0.86
CA LEU A 94 -5.96 1.19 0.38
C LEU A 94 -7.22 2.00 0.09
N PHE A 95 -8.35 1.58 0.63
CA PHE A 95 -9.63 2.27 0.43
C PHE A 95 -10.60 2.11 1.60
N PRO A 96 -11.60 3.02 1.70
CA PRO A 96 -12.68 2.88 2.66
C PRO A 96 -13.74 1.91 2.14
N THR A 97 -14.25 1.05 3.01
CA THR A 97 -15.30 0.08 2.67
C THR A 97 -16.71 0.61 2.94
N SER A 98 -16.87 1.37 4.02
CA SER A 98 -18.17 1.89 4.49
C SER A 98 -18.43 3.36 4.16
N HIS A 99 -17.44 4.10 3.64
CA HIS A 99 -17.52 5.53 3.36
C HIS A 99 -17.12 5.84 1.91
N ASP A 100 -17.47 7.03 1.44
CA ASP A 100 -17.11 7.48 0.09
C ASP A 100 -15.66 7.92 -0.03
N SER A 101 -15.01 8.27 1.09
CA SER A 101 -13.62 8.70 1.11
C SER A 101 -12.87 8.26 2.37
N MET A 102 -11.54 8.18 2.27
CA MET A 102 -10.66 7.94 3.41
C MET A 102 -10.78 9.03 4.48
N GLU A 103 -11.03 10.30 4.09
CA GLU A 103 -11.20 11.40 5.03
C GLU A 103 -12.40 11.17 5.93
N ASN A 104 -13.56 10.80 5.34
CA ASN A 104 -14.79 10.53 6.09
C ASN A 104 -14.63 9.31 7.02
N ALA A 105 -13.97 8.25 6.55
CA ALA A 105 -13.73 7.07 7.37
C ALA A 105 -12.76 7.35 8.54
N LEU A 106 -11.73 8.18 8.34
CA LEU A 106 -10.76 8.53 9.37
C LEU A 106 -11.32 9.54 10.39
N GLU A 107 -12.35 10.32 10.04
CA GLU A 107 -13.01 11.24 10.97
C GLU A 107 -13.62 10.51 12.16
N GLU A 108 -14.07 9.26 12.00
CA GLU A 108 -14.58 8.45 13.11
C GLU A 108 -13.54 8.20 14.23
N PHE A 109 -12.28 8.41 13.91
CA PHE A 109 -11.16 8.24 14.84
C PHE A 109 -10.59 9.57 15.36
N SER A 110 -11.15 10.72 14.96
CA SER A 110 -10.61 12.04 15.31
C SER A 110 -10.52 12.28 16.81
N ASP A 111 -11.52 11.84 17.57
CA ASP A 111 -11.60 11.95 19.03
C ASP A 111 -10.92 10.79 19.79
N LYS A 112 -10.44 9.76 19.12
CA LYS A 112 -9.82 8.59 19.74
C LYS A 112 -8.37 8.87 20.13
N LYS A 113 -7.99 8.41 21.30
CA LYS A 113 -6.60 8.52 21.79
C LYS A 113 -5.73 7.41 21.18
N ILE A 114 -5.52 7.48 19.88
CA ILE A 114 -4.67 6.57 19.11
C ILE A 114 -3.70 7.36 18.25
N SER A 115 -2.53 6.83 17.98
CA SER A 115 -1.55 7.46 17.09
C SER A 115 -1.48 6.84 15.71
N ALA A 116 -1.98 5.63 15.54
CA ALA A 116 -2.01 4.97 14.24
C ALA A 116 -3.16 3.97 14.14
N LEU A 117 -3.61 3.75 12.91
CA LEU A 117 -4.53 2.69 12.52
C LEU A 117 -3.78 1.66 11.69
N GLY A 118 -3.94 0.38 12.04
CA GLY A 118 -3.50 -0.75 11.24
C GLY A 118 -4.65 -1.22 10.36
N VAL A 119 -4.43 -1.27 9.05
CA VAL A 119 -5.42 -1.75 8.08
C VAL A 119 -4.97 -3.09 7.53
N TYR A 120 -5.85 -4.08 7.61
CA TYR A 120 -5.57 -5.46 7.21
C TYR A 120 -5.48 -5.63 5.69
N TRP A 121 -4.67 -6.59 5.28
CA TRP A 121 -4.60 -7.05 3.91
C TRP A 121 -5.79 -7.95 3.56
N ALA A 122 -6.20 -7.88 2.31
CA ALA A 122 -6.88 -8.94 1.59
C ALA A 122 -5.94 -9.34 0.45
N CYS A 123 -5.35 -10.52 0.53
CA CYS A 123 -4.31 -10.98 -0.39
C CYS A 123 -4.93 -11.55 -1.66
N PHE A 124 -4.56 -10.96 -2.81
CA PHE A 124 -5.02 -11.36 -4.13
C PHE A 124 -3.96 -12.22 -4.82
N GLY A 125 -4.40 -13.34 -5.41
CA GLY A 125 -3.58 -14.17 -6.28
C GLY A 125 -3.50 -13.62 -7.69
N SER A 126 -3.00 -14.45 -8.60
CA SER A 126 -2.82 -14.09 -10.01
C SER A 126 -4.12 -14.05 -10.82
N SER A 127 -5.24 -14.46 -10.27
CA SER A 127 -6.49 -14.72 -11.01
C SER A 127 -6.30 -15.64 -12.21
N GLY A 128 -5.27 -16.51 -12.18
CA GLY A 128 -4.90 -17.44 -13.24
C GLY A 128 -4.17 -16.82 -14.43
N TYR A 129 -3.75 -15.55 -14.36
CA TYR A 129 -3.02 -14.92 -15.47
C TYR A 129 -1.58 -15.41 -15.55
N ILE A 130 -1.24 -16.02 -16.69
CA ILE A 130 0.15 -16.40 -17.04
C ILE A 130 0.92 -15.19 -17.54
N THR A 131 0.33 -14.40 -18.43
CA THR A 131 0.91 -13.15 -18.97
C THR A 131 0.19 -11.95 -18.37
N GLU A 132 0.89 -10.82 -18.28
CA GLU A 132 0.30 -9.59 -17.76
C GLU A 132 -0.90 -9.18 -18.63
N PRO A 133 -2.11 -9.07 -18.04
CA PRO A 133 -3.30 -8.65 -18.79
C PRO A 133 -3.24 -7.16 -19.10
N SER A 134 -3.90 -6.75 -20.18
CA SER A 134 -4.12 -5.34 -20.46
C SER A 134 -5.20 -4.75 -19.56
N GLY A 135 -5.12 -3.45 -19.27
CA GLY A 135 -6.10 -2.74 -18.43
C GLY A 135 -5.64 -2.57 -16.98
N LEU A 136 -6.58 -2.38 -16.07
CA LEU A 136 -6.30 -2.04 -14.69
C LEU A 136 -6.03 -3.27 -13.82
N ILE A 137 -5.15 -3.12 -12.85
CA ILE A 137 -4.92 -4.13 -11.79
C ILE A 137 -6.26 -4.45 -11.11
N VAL A 138 -6.98 -3.42 -10.70
CA VAL A 138 -8.24 -3.55 -9.96
C VAL A 138 -9.36 -4.24 -10.74
N GLU A 139 -9.29 -4.31 -12.06
CA GLU A 139 -10.25 -5.02 -12.89
C GLU A 139 -9.85 -6.45 -13.19
N ASN A 140 -8.55 -6.69 -13.33
CA ASN A 140 -8.00 -7.96 -13.80
C ASN A 140 -7.85 -8.96 -12.66
N TYR A 141 -7.26 -8.54 -11.54
CA TYR A 141 -6.98 -9.43 -10.43
C TYR A 141 -8.15 -9.44 -9.46
N ARG A 142 -9.08 -10.36 -9.65
CA ARG A 142 -10.36 -10.41 -8.94
C ARG A 142 -10.50 -11.57 -7.97
N TYR A 143 -9.53 -12.49 -7.95
CA TYR A 143 -9.57 -13.62 -7.04
C TYR A 143 -8.58 -13.42 -5.91
N ARG A 144 -9.05 -13.61 -4.69
CA ARG A 144 -8.28 -13.47 -3.46
C ARG A 144 -8.32 -14.70 -2.59
N ALA A 145 -7.44 -14.78 -1.63
CA ALA A 145 -7.52 -15.75 -0.56
C ALA A 145 -8.81 -15.58 0.25
N ALA A 146 -9.30 -16.67 0.83
CA ALA A 146 -10.41 -16.65 1.79
C ALA A 146 -10.05 -15.82 3.04
N ASP A 147 -11.06 -15.35 3.78
CA ASP A 147 -10.85 -14.45 4.93
C ASP A 147 -9.93 -15.04 6.00
N GLY A 148 -9.97 -16.36 6.21
CA GLY A 148 -9.11 -17.07 7.17
C GLY A 148 -7.66 -17.30 6.73
N TYR A 149 -7.25 -16.81 5.56
CA TYR A 149 -5.86 -16.92 5.11
C TYR A 149 -4.92 -16.16 6.02
N GLU A 150 -3.85 -16.81 6.49
CA GLU A 150 -3.00 -16.29 7.56
C GLU A 150 -2.33 -14.96 7.20
N ASN A 151 -1.91 -14.79 5.94
CA ASN A 151 -1.25 -13.55 5.50
C ASN A 151 -2.20 -12.34 5.44
N ASN A 152 -3.52 -12.54 5.45
CA ASN A 152 -4.47 -11.42 5.61
C ASN A 152 -4.34 -10.74 6.98
N ARG A 153 -3.73 -11.38 7.98
CA ARG A 153 -3.50 -10.83 9.33
C ARG A 153 -2.40 -9.78 9.40
N HIS A 154 -1.68 -9.55 8.31
CA HIS A 154 -0.75 -8.44 8.21
C HIS A 154 -1.51 -7.13 8.04
N ILE A 155 -0.92 -6.06 8.56
CA ILE A 155 -1.46 -4.69 8.43
C ILE A 155 -0.45 -3.76 7.75
N LYS A 156 -0.95 -2.66 7.23
CA LYS A 156 -0.17 -1.45 7.00
C LYS A 156 -0.71 -0.30 7.83
N SER A 157 0.16 0.63 8.16
CA SER A 157 -0.17 1.70 9.11
C SER A 157 -0.59 2.99 8.41
N ILE A 158 -1.65 3.60 8.96
CA ILE A 158 -2.01 5.01 8.74
C ILE A 158 -1.68 5.74 10.04
N VAL A 159 -0.69 6.61 10.03
CA VAL A 159 -0.12 7.26 11.22
C VAL A 159 -0.59 8.70 11.31
N ARG A 160 -0.98 9.17 12.50
CA ARG A 160 -1.31 10.58 12.74
C ARG A 160 -0.09 11.46 12.53
N GLY A 161 -0.30 12.58 11.87
CA GLY A 161 0.73 13.57 11.70
C GLY A 161 1.11 14.29 13.00
N GLY A 162 2.36 14.72 13.11
CA GLY A 162 2.82 15.58 14.20
C GLY A 162 2.93 14.96 15.60
N GLN A 163 2.68 13.64 15.75
CA GLN A 163 2.68 12.98 17.07
C GLN A 163 3.97 12.22 17.42
N GLY A 164 4.98 12.28 16.54
CA GLY A 164 6.24 11.56 16.75
C GLY A 164 6.08 10.04 16.64
N ALA A 165 6.33 9.49 15.45
CA ALA A 165 6.33 8.06 15.21
C ALA A 165 7.72 7.60 14.77
N SER A 166 8.09 6.37 15.12
CA SER A 166 9.35 5.78 14.71
C SER A 166 9.14 4.36 14.19
N ILE A 167 9.44 4.16 12.91
CA ILE A 167 9.40 2.85 12.30
C ILE A 167 10.68 2.05 12.59
N GLN A 168 11.82 2.73 12.69
CA GLN A 168 13.12 2.07 12.87
C GLN A 168 13.21 1.26 14.17
N THR A 169 12.47 1.66 15.20
CA THR A 169 12.45 0.92 16.48
C THR A 169 11.53 -0.29 16.46
N SER A 170 10.60 -0.38 15.52
CA SER A 170 9.75 -1.56 15.32
C SER A 170 10.44 -2.67 14.53
N GLY A 171 11.42 -2.32 13.68
CA GLY A 171 12.13 -3.26 12.81
C GLY A 171 11.30 -3.84 11.67
N THR A 172 10.12 -3.27 11.41
CA THR A 172 9.19 -3.71 10.33
C THR A 172 8.57 -2.50 9.63
N PRO A 173 8.32 -2.55 8.31
CA PRO A 173 7.63 -1.48 7.59
C PRO A 173 6.11 -1.45 7.84
N HIS A 174 5.59 -2.38 8.60
CA HIS A 174 4.16 -2.52 8.86
C HIS A 174 3.69 -1.72 10.06
N LEU A 175 4.53 -1.58 11.10
CA LEU A 175 4.14 -1.00 12.37
C LEU A 175 5.10 0.12 12.79
N PHE A 176 4.51 1.20 13.34
CA PHE A 176 5.27 2.30 13.92
C PHE A 176 5.18 2.26 15.46
N LYS A 177 6.30 2.55 16.11
CA LYS A 177 6.28 2.87 17.53
C LYS A 177 5.76 4.29 17.70
N THR A 178 4.65 4.44 18.41
CA THR A 178 3.93 5.71 18.56
C THR A 178 3.55 5.96 20.01
N SER A 179 3.21 7.21 20.35
CA SER A 179 2.90 7.62 21.74
C SER A 179 1.64 6.97 22.32
N PHE A 180 0.61 6.76 21.48
CA PHE A 180 -0.69 6.21 21.92
C PHE A 180 -1.02 4.88 21.27
N GLY A 181 -0.03 4.21 20.68
CA GLY A 181 -0.19 2.90 20.07
C GLY A 181 -0.86 2.89 18.69
N THR A 182 -0.84 1.71 18.09
CA THR A 182 -1.54 1.38 16.85
C THR A 182 -2.72 0.47 17.17
N TYR A 183 -3.85 0.71 16.54
CA TYR A 183 -5.09 -0.05 16.72
C TYR A 183 -5.69 -0.38 15.37
N ASP A 184 -6.47 -1.44 15.30
CA ASP A 184 -7.29 -1.69 14.12
C ASP A 184 -8.59 -0.86 14.12
N GLU A 185 -9.43 -1.05 13.13
CA GLU A 185 -10.69 -0.33 12.97
C GLU A 185 -11.71 -0.57 14.11
N ASN A 186 -11.54 -1.65 14.88
CA ASN A 186 -12.35 -2.01 16.05
C ASN A 186 -11.69 -1.60 17.38
N LEU A 187 -10.65 -0.77 17.31
CA LEU A 187 -9.86 -0.31 18.46
C LEU A 187 -9.20 -1.47 19.24
N ARG A 188 -8.88 -2.58 18.58
CA ARG A 188 -8.07 -3.66 19.14
C ARG A 188 -6.59 -3.28 19.00
N PRO A 189 -5.79 -3.34 20.08
CA PRO A 189 -4.40 -2.89 20.02
C PRO A 189 -3.54 -3.83 19.15
N ILE A 190 -2.71 -3.24 18.29
CA ILE A 190 -1.76 -3.96 17.43
C ILE A 190 -0.35 -3.75 17.97
N THR A 191 0.38 -4.85 18.18
CA THR A 191 1.75 -4.86 18.70
C THR A 191 2.62 -5.83 17.88
N GLY A 192 3.90 -5.89 18.15
CA GLY A 192 4.81 -6.84 17.51
C GLY A 192 5.31 -6.38 16.14
N SER A 193 5.17 -7.21 15.12
CA SER A 193 5.73 -6.98 13.78
C SER A 193 4.74 -6.40 12.76
N GLY A 194 3.48 -6.16 13.15
CA GLY A 194 2.41 -5.80 12.21
C GLY A 194 1.68 -7.00 11.61
N TRP A 195 1.93 -8.20 12.12
CA TRP A 195 1.07 -9.37 12.02
C TRP A 195 0.29 -9.49 13.33
N THR A 196 -0.97 -9.93 13.26
CA THR A 196 -1.84 -9.98 14.43
C THR A 196 -2.49 -11.35 14.62
N ASP A 197 -2.79 -11.69 15.87
CA ASP A 197 -3.60 -12.89 16.20
C ASP A 197 -5.10 -12.69 15.95
N TYR A 198 -5.52 -11.45 15.61
CA TYR A 198 -6.91 -11.15 15.35
C TYR A 198 -7.34 -11.61 13.96
N GLU A 199 -8.58 -12.06 13.83
CA GLU A 199 -9.20 -12.20 12.53
C GLU A 199 -9.33 -10.81 11.86
N PRO A 200 -8.90 -10.67 10.58
CA PRO A 200 -9.05 -9.45 9.83
C PRO A 200 -10.50 -8.99 9.74
N THR A 201 -10.71 -7.69 9.83
CA THR A 201 -12.00 -7.06 9.59
C THR A 201 -11.86 -6.01 8.50
N TYR A 202 -12.90 -5.81 7.73
CA TYR A 202 -12.92 -4.92 6.56
C TYR A 202 -14.19 -4.03 6.57
N GLU A 203 -14.64 -3.65 7.75
CA GLU A 203 -15.88 -2.89 7.90
C GLU A 203 -15.70 -1.41 7.53
N LYS A 204 -14.52 -0.82 7.83
CA LYS A 204 -14.23 0.59 7.57
C LYS A 204 -13.14 0.81 6.55
N PHE A 205 -12.11 -0.01 6.58
CA PHE A 205 -10.93 0.09 5.72
C PHE A 205 -10.52 -1.29 5.20
N ARG A 206 -9.86 -1.27 4.03
CA ARG A 206 -9.26 -2.47 3.48
C ARG A 206 -8.06 -2.13 2.61
N ILE A 207 -7.08 -3.01 2.60
CA ILE A 207 -6.00 -3.01 1.62
C ILE A 207 -6.15 -4.25 0.74
N ASN A 208 -6.41 -4.05 -0.55
CA ASN A 208 -6.23 -5.11 -1.53
C ASN A 208 -4.76 -5.20 -1.87
N HIS A 209 -4.13 -6.32 -1.53
CA HIS A 209 -2.72 -6.58 -1.78
C HIS A 209 -2.57 -7.52 -2.98
N TYR A 210 -2.21 -6.98 -4.14
CA TYR A 210 -1.99 -7.71 -5.39
C TYR A 210 -0.58 -8.30 -5.43
N ILE A 211 -0.30 -9.19 -4.48
CA ILE A 211 1.04 -9.64 -4.13
C ILE A 211 1.72 -10.42 -5.26
N CYS A 212 0.98 -11.22 -6.01
CA CYS A 212 1.51 -12.05 -7.11
C CYS A 212 1.47 -11.36 -8.46
N GLN A 213 0.37 -10.70 -8.80
CA GLN A 213 0.05 -10.28 -10.15
C GLN A 213 0.15 -11.46 -11.13
N SER A 214 0.52 -11.26 -12.41
CA SER A 214 0.66 -12.38 -13.34
C SER A 214 1.91 -13.22 -13.07
N ARG A 215 1.90 -14.48 -13.55
CA ARG A 215 3.08 -15.34 -13.47
C ARG A 215 4.30 -14.72 -14.18
N SER A 216 4.08 -14.07 -15.32
CA SER A 216 5.16 -13.39 -16.05
C SER A 216 5.71 -12.19 -15.26
N TYR A 217 4.87 -11.43 -14.58
CA TYR A 217 5.34 -10.35 -13.70
C TYR A 217 6.19 -10.91 -12.55
N PHE A 218 5.72 -11.93 -11.86
CA PHE A 218 6.48 -12.58 -10.80
C PHE A 218 7.87 -13.02 -11.27
N LEU A 219 7.94 -13.77 -12.36
CA LEU A 219 9.20 -14.31 -12.89
C LEU A 219 10.16 -13.25 -13.43
N ASN A 220 9.65 -12.16 -14.00
CA ASN A 220 10.47 -11.15 -14.68
C ASN A 220 10.84 -9.96 -13.78
N PHE A 221 10.08 -9.73 -12.72
CA PHE A 221 10.26 -8.57 -11.83
C PHE A 221 10.41 -9.00 -10.37
N LYS A 222 9.37 -9.57 -9.75
CA LYS A 222 9.32 -9.79 -8.31
C LYS A 222 10.42 -10.76 -7.82
N SER A 223 10.65 -11.84 -8.57
CA SER A 223 11.70 -12.84 -8.27
C SER A 223 13.12 -12.45 -8.74
N LYS A 224 13.34 -11.20 -9.14
CA LYS A 224 14.66 -10.73 -9.60
C LYS A 224 15.38 -9.85 -8.60
N PHE A 225 14.68 -9.37 -7.59
CA PHE A 225 15.22 -8.39 -6.66
C PHE A 225 14.85 -8.71 -5.24
N GLU A 226 15.76 -8.38 -4.35
CA GLU A 226 15.49 -8.34 -2.92
C GLU A 226 14.36 -7.35 -2.63
N THR A 227 13.47 -7.72 -1.72
CA THR A 227 12.39 -6.86 -1.25
C THR A 227 12.97 -5.62 -0.55
N PRO A 228 12.30 -4.45 -0.62
CA PRO A 228 12.85 -3.20 -0.10
C PRO A 228 12.95 -3.17 1.44
N ASP A 229 12.32 -4.09 2.13
CA ASP A 229 12.41 -4.30 3.59
C ASP A 229 13.54 -5.26 4.00
N GLY A 230 14.19 -5.93 3.03
CA GLY A 230 15.26 -6.89 3.28
C GLY A 230 14.78 -8.33 3.50
N GLY A 231 13.55 -8.66 3.12
CA GLY A 231 12.95 -10.00 3.25
C GLY A 231 13.50 -11.06 2.29
N GLY A 232 14.49 -10.70 1.46
CA GLY A 232 15.09 -11.60 0.48
C GLY A 232 14.49 -11.50 -0.91
N ILE A 233 14.86 -12.43 -1.80
CA ILE A 233 14.34 -12.50 -3.17
C ILE A 233 13.23 -13.55 -3.21
N PRO A 234 11.98 -13.18 -3.56
CA PRO A 234 10.89 -14.13 -3.69
C PRO A 234 11.20 -15.23 -4.70
N ASP A 235 10.98 -16.47 -4.33
CA ASP A 235 11.21 -17.66 -5.14
C ASP A 235 9.92 -18.43 -5.44
N GLU A 236 10.02 -19.66 -5.93
CA GLU A 236 8.86 -20.48 -6.26
C GLU A 236 8.00 -20.81 -5.04
N SER A 237 8.61 -21.00 -3.88
CA SER A 237 7.86 -21.28 -2.65
C SER A 237 7.01 -20.09 -2.23
N PHE A 238 7.52 -18.86 -2.44
CA PHE A 238 6.75 -17.64 -2.26
C PHE A 238 5.54 -17.58 -3.20
N TRP A 239 5.71 -17.97 -4.48
CA TRP A 239 4.60 -18.01 -5.43
C TRP A 239 3.52 -18.99 -4.98
N GLU A 240 3.91 -20.24 -4.66
CA GLU A 240 2.99 -21.29 -4.22
C GLU A 240 2.20 -20.90 -2.95
N GLU A 241 2.85 -20.19 -2.03
CA GLU A 241 2.22 -19.70 -0.81
C GLU A 241 1.22 -18.57 -1.08
N HIS A 242 1.48 -17.68 -2.04
CA HIS A 242 0.74 -16.43 -2.19
C HIS A 242 -0.23 -16.39 -3.38
N ASP A 243 -0.09 -17.30 -4.37
CA ASP A 243 -1.01 -17.36 -5.51
C ASP A 243 -2.32 -18.07 -5.14
N ILE A 244 -3.04 -17.51 -4.18
CA ILE A 244 -4.28 -18.07 -3.66
C ILE A 244 -5.46 -17.35 -4.32
N ASN A 245 -6.37 -18.12 -4.93
CA ASN A 245 -7.45 -17.62 -5.78
C ASN A 245 -8.81 -18.24 -5.37
N ASP A 246 -9.14 -18.24 -4.07
CA ASP A 246 -10.28 -18.94 -3.50
C ASP A 246 -11.62 -18.24 -3.75
N VAL A 247 -11.64 -16.91 -3.68
CA VAL A 247 -12.87 -16.11 -3.61
C VAL A 247 -12.86 -15.03 -4.69
N LEU A 248 -13.94 -14.97 -5.48
CA LEU A 248 -14.18 -13.85 -6.39
C LEU A 248 -14.54 -12.60 -5.57
N ASP A 249 -13.81 -11.52 -5.79
CA ASP A 249 -13.98 -10.27 -5.08
C ASP A 249 -14.28 -9.11 -6.05
N ASN A 250 -15.40 -8.45 -5.83
CA ASN A 250 -15.91 -7.36 -6.66
C ASN A 250 -15.82 -6.00 -5.96
N SER A 251 -15.07 -5.89 -4.86
CA SER A 251 -15.00 -4.67 -4.03
C SER A 251 -14.53 -3.44 -4.78
N MET A 252 -13.74 -3.63 -5.85
CA MET A 252 -13.17 -2.56 -6.66
C MET A 252 -14.08 -2.09 -7.80
N ASP A 253 -15.16 -2.81 -8.10
CA ASP A 253 -16.06 -2.46 -9.22
C ASP A 253 -16.64 -1.06 -9.10
N LYS A 254 -16.94 -0.63 -7.86
CA LYS A 254 -17.47 0.71 -7.58
C LYS A 254 -16.53 1.87 -7.95
N PHE A 255 -15.23 1.62 -8.03
CA PHE A 255 -14.23 2.63 -8.35
C PHE A 255 -13.83 2.67 -9.83
N THR A 256 -14.03 1.56 -10.54
CA THR A 256 -13.45 1.32 -11.88
C THR A 256 -13.86 2.39 -12.91
N GLY A 257 -15.13 2.78 -12.92
CA GLY A 257 -15.64 3.81 -13.85
C GLY A 257 -14.92 5.14 -13.65
N SER A 258 -14.99 5.69 -12.42
CA SER A 258 -14.35 6.96 -12.07
C SER A 258 -12.83 6.92 -12.23
N LEU A 259 -12.20 5.78 -11.96
CA LEU A 259 -10.77 5.59 -12.15
C LEU A 259 -10.39 5.67 -13.64
N LYS A 260 -11.14 5.02 -14.52
CA LYS A 260 -10.92 5.11 -15.97
C LYS A 260 -11.13 6.52 -16.51
N ASP A 261 -12.14 7.24 -16.00
CA ASP A 261 -12.37 8.62 -16.37
C ASP A 261 -11.19 9.51 -15.96
N LEU A 262 -10.75 9.41 -14.71
CA LEU A 262 -9.59 10.15 -14.22
C LEU A 262 -8.31 9.81 -15.02
N LEU A 263 -8.09 8.54 -15.35
CA LEU A 263 -6.91 8.10 -16.12
C LEU A 263 -6.89 8.60 -17.57
N ARG A 264 -8.03 8.95 -18.15
CA ARG A 264 -8.11 9.58 -19.47
C ARG A 264 -7.73 11.06 -19.45
N ASP A 265 -7.96 11.73 -18.32
CA ASP A 265 -7.76 13.17 -18.15
C ASP A 265 -6.33 13.56 -17.76
N ILE A 266 -5.44 12.59 -17.44
CA ILE A 266 -4.07 12.83 -16.94
C ILE A 266 -2.95 12.28 -17.81
#